data_2aca8752c12c5d7d6bce6a4291d85af2
#
_entry.id   2aca8752c12c5d7d6bce6a4291d85af2
#
_cell.length_a   1.000
_cell.length_b   1.000
_cell.length_c   1.000
_cell.angle_alpha   90.00
_cell.angle_beta   90.00
_cell.angle_gamma   90.00
#
_symmetry.space_group_name_H-M   'P 1'
#
loop_
_entity.id
_entity.type
_entity.pdbx_description
1 polymer ?
#
loop_
_entity_poly.entity_id
_entity_poly.type
_entity_poly.pdbx_seq_one_letter_code
_entity_poly.pdbx_strand_id
1 'polypeptide(L)'
;MRYPIHLELDGKPVVLVGGGTVAERKAKGLLAAGARITVIAPKATKALAELAQEQRIVWVEAPFAPGMIETRRPVLVFCTARDAAANAAAEEEAHRVGALVNEAVHPEQTDFAVPAH
;
A
#
# COMPACT_ATOMS: atom_id res chain seq x y z
N MET A 1 18.92 11.19 6.83
CA MET A 1 19.69 10.20 6.05
C MET A 1 19.01 8.85 6.14
N ARG A 2 18.87 8.15 5.03
CA ARG A 2 18.23 6.82 5.02
C ARG A 2 19.26 5.73 5.27
N TYR A 3 18.82 4.72 6.00
CA TYR A 3 19.62 3.54 6.30
C TYR A 3 19.10 2.36 5.48
N PRO A 4 19.93 1.75 4.62
CA PRO A 4 19.43 0.65 3.76
C PRO A 4 19.20 -0.61 4.57
N ILE A 5 18.01 -1.20 4.36
CA ILE A 5 17.63 -2.47 4.99
C ILE A 5 16.88 -3.31 3.96
N HIS A 6 16.79 -4.60 4.22
CA HIS A 6 15.94 -5.52 3.48
C HIS A 6 14.89 -6.07 4.45
N LEU A 7 13.62 -5.89 4.10
CA LEU A 7 12.52 -6.36 4.94
C LEU A 7 12.05 -7.74 4.50
N GLU A 8 11.88 -8.63 5.47
CA GLU A 8 11.18 -9.89 5.24
C GLU A 8 9.70 -9.63 5.18
N LEU A 9 9.09 -9.85 4.01
CA LEU A 9 7.67 -9.59 3.80
C LEU A 9 6.84 -10.86 3.62
N ASP A 10 7.46 -12.02 3.63
CA ASP A 10 6.72 -13.26 3.42
C ASP A 10 5.61 -13.43 4.45
N GLY A 11 4.36 -13.50 3.98
CA GLY A 11 3.18 -13.60 4.82
C GLY A 11 2.80 -12.33 5.58
N LYS A 12 3.50 -11.21 5.37
CA LYS A 12 3.23 -9.97 6.09
C LYS A 12 2.14 -9.15 5.41
N PRO A 13 1.22 -8.53 6.18
CA PRO A 13 0.18 -7.71 5.59
C PRO A 13 0.72 -6.35 5.13
N VAL A 14 0.35 -5.96 3.92
CA VAL A 14 0.70 -4.68 3.32
C VAL A 14 -0.56 -4.07 2.72
N VAL A 15 -0.75 -2.78 2.92
CA VAL A 15 -1.89 -2.04 2.37
C VAL A 15 -1.42 -1.07 1.30
N LEU A 16 -2.11 -1.08 0.16
CA LEU A 16 -1.96 -0.08 -0.89
C LEU A 16 -3.22 0.78 -0.93
N VAL A 17 -3.08 2.07 -0.71
CA VAL A 17 -4.18 3.02 -0.87
C VAL A 17 -4.04 3.63 -2.26
N GLY A 18 -4.98 3.32 -3.14
CA GLY A 18 -4.92 3.66 -4.55
C GLY A 18 -4.89 2.42 -5.42
N GLY A 19 -5.45 2.52 -6.62
CA GLY A 19 -5.60 1.39 -7.53
C GLY A 19 -5.10 1.65 -8.94
N GLY A 20 -4.24 2.64 -9.12
CA GLY A 20 -3.70 2.99 -10.43
C GLY A 20 -2.44 2.20 -10.81
N THR A 21 -1.73 2.70 -11.81
CA THR A 21 -0.53 2.01 -12.33
C THR A 21 0.60 1.96 -11.32
N VAL A 22 0.72 2.97 -10.45
CA VAL A 22 1.73 2.97 -9.40
C VAL A 22 1.45 1.85 -8.40
N ALA A 23 0.19 1.73 -7.96
CA ALA A 23 -0.21 0.65 -7.05
C ALA A 23 -0.01 -0.72 -7.71
N GLU A 24 -0.35 -0.85 -8.99
CA GLU A 24 -0.17 -2.10 -9.74
C GLU A 24 1.30 -2.53 -9.73
N ARG A 25 2.22 -1.61 -10.04
CA ARG A 25 3.65 -1.92 -10.09
C ARG A 25 4.16 -2.35 -8.71
N LYS A 26 3.74 -1.64 -7.66
CA LYS A 26 4.14 -2.00 -6.31
C LYS A 26 3.56 -3.34 -5.88
N ALA A 27 2.31 -3.61 -6.23
CA ALA A 27 1.67 -4.89 -5.91
C ALA A 27 2.45 -6.07 -6.50
N LYS A 28 2.90 -5.95 -7.75
CA LYS A 28 3.66 -7.03 -8.40
C LYS A 28 4.96 -7.34 -7.65
N GLY A 29 5.71 -6.30 -7.26
CA GLY A 29 6.94 -6.49 -6.50
C GLY A 29 6.69 -7.08 -5.12
N LEU A 30 5.64 -6.61 -4.45
CA LEU A 30 5.29 -7.09 -3.11
C LEU A 30 4.81 -8.54 -3.13
N LEU A 31 4.05 -8.94 -4.16
CA LEU A 31 3.64 -10.33 -4.34
C LEU A 31 4.84 -11.23 -4.52
N ALA A 32 5.84 -10.80 -5.30
CA ALA A 32 7.06 -11.56 -5.48
C ALA A 32 7.80 -11.78 -4.17
N ALA A 33 7.65 -10.85 -3.22
CA ALA A 33 8.24 -10.97 -1.89
C ALA A 33 7.36 -11.75 -0.90
N GLY A 34 6.22 -12.25 -1.33
CA GLY A 34 5.33 -13.06 -0.50
C GLY A 34 4.39 -12.27 0.41
N ALA A 35 4.26 -10.97 0.21
CA ALA A 35 3.39 -10.14 1.05
C ALA A 35 1.91 -10.47 0.82
N ARG A 36 1.11 -10.29 1.88
CA ARG A 36 -0.34 -10.36 1.77
C ARG A 36 -0.87 -8.95 1.54
N ILE A 37 -1.41 -8.70 0.35
CA ILE A 37 -1.72 -7.35 -0.11
C ILE A 37 -3.21 -7.07 -0.05
N THR A 38 -3.58 -5.92 0.50
CA THR A 38 -4.91 -5.35 0.39
C THR A 38 -4.80 -4.02 -0.35
N VAL A 39 -5.58 -3.87 -1.41
CA VAL A 39 -5.70 -2.62 -2.16
C VAL A 39 -7.01 -1.95 -1.74
N ILE A 40 -6.94 -0.69 -1.34
CA ILE A 40 -8.13 0.11 -0.99
C ILE A 40 -8.26 1.20 -2.05
N ALA A 41 -9.25 1.09 -2.91
CA ALA A 41 -9.48 2.05 -3.98
C ALA A 41 -10.88 1.87 -4.56
N PRO A 42 -11.57 2.96 -4.94
CA PRO A 42 -12.88 2.82 -5.61
C PRO A 42 -12.77 2.22 -7.00
N LYS A 43 -11.61 2.38 -7.65
CA LYS A 43 -11.33 1.80 -8.96
C LYS A 43 -9.94 1.22 -8.95
N ALA A 44 -9.72 0.20 -9.77
CA ALA A 44 -8.42 -0.44 -9.90
C ALA A 44 -8.14 -0.75 -11.36
N THR A 45 -6.84 -0.88 -11.69
CA THR A 45 -6.46 -1.29 -13.04
C THR A 45 -6.98 -2.70 -13.32
N LYS A 46 -7.04 -3.05 -14.60
CA LYS A 46 -7.45 -4.39 -15.01
C LYS A 46 -6.57 -5.46 -14.37
N ALA A 47 -5.27 -5.22 -14.32
CA ALA A 47 -4.33 -6.19 -13.73
C ALA A 47 -4.60 -6.39 -12.24
N LEU A 48 -4.84 -5.32 -11.47
CA LEU A 48 -5.18 -5.43 -10.06
C LEU A 48 -6.50 -6.16 -9.85
N ALA A 49 -7.52 -5.84 -10.67
CA ALA A 49 -8.80 -6.50 -10.58
C ALA A 49 -8.68 -8.00 -10.87
N GLU A 50 -7.85 -8.39 -11.84
CA GLU A 50 -7.59 -9.79 -12.15
C GLU A 50 -6.90 -10.50 -10.99
N LEU A 51 -5.91 -9.86 -10.37
CA LEU A 51 -5.24 -10.43 -9.20
C LEU A 51 -6.23 -10.67 -8.05
N ALA A 52 -7.14 -9.74 -7.85
CA ALA A 52 -8.18 -9.89 -6.82
C ALA A 52 -9.12 -11.03 -7.15
N GLN A 53 -9.52 -11.16 -8.41
CA GLN A 53 -10.39 -12.24 -8.87
C GLN A 53 -9.72 -13.61 -8.69
N GLU A 54 -8.41 -13.67 -8.87
CA GLU A 54 -7.60 -14.88 -8.65
C GLU A 54 -7.30 -15.12 -7.17
N GLN A 55 -7.79 -14.26 -6.29
CA GLN A 55 -7.56 -14.32 -4.84
C GLN A 55 -6.10 -14.21 -4.44
N ARG A 56 -5.29 -13.54 -5.27
CA ARG A 56 -3.89 -13.27 -4.96
C ARG A 56 -3.71 -12.00 -4.16
N ILE A 57 -4.68 -11.09 -4.23
CA ILE A 57 -4.76 -9.89 -3.40
C ILE A 57 -6.21 -9.72 -2.95
N VAL A 58 -6.42 -8.87 -1.95
CA VAL A 58 -7.76 -8.42 -1.56
C VAL A 58 -7.95 -7.00 -2.11
N TRP A 59 -9.05 -6.77 -2.79
CA TRP A 59 -9.41 -5.42 -3.25
C TRP A 59 -10.66 -4.96 -2.53
N VAL A 60 -10.50 -3.92 -1.72
CA VAL A 60 -11.63 -3.22 -1.08
C VAL A 60 -12.06 -2.12 -2.05
N GLU A 61 -13.17 -2.34 -2.72
CA GLU A 61 -13.68 -1.44 -3.76
C GLU A 61 -14.43 -0.28 -3.11
N ALA A 62 -13.67 0.62 -2.50
CA ALA A 62 -14.19 1.76 -1.76
C ALA A 62 -13.10 2.81 -1.60
N PRO A 63 -13.45 4.09 -1.41
CA PRO A 63 -12.45 5.08 -0.99
C PRO A 63 -11.96 4.74 0.40
N PHE A 64 -10.74 5.20 0.72
CA PHE A 64 -10.21 5.00 2.06
C PHE A 64 -11.12 5.62 3.11
N ALA A 65 -11.38 4.89 4.18
CA ALA A 65 -12.14 5.36 5.32
C ALA A 65 -11.42 4.98 6.62
N PRO A 66 -11.58 5.76 7.69
CA PRO A 66 -10.94 5.45 8.98
C PRO A 66 -11.26 4.04 9.46
N GLY A 67 -10.26 3.37 10.03
CA GLY A 67 -10.35 2.00 10.53
C GLY A 67 -9.91 0.94 9.54
N MET A 68 -9.83 1.27 8.26
CA MET A 68 -9.47 0.29 7.22
C MET A 68 -8.03 -0.21 7.35
N ILE A 69 -7.12 0.61 7.84
CA ILE A 69 -5.74 0.22 8.08
C ILE A 69 -5.60 -0.46 9.43
N GLU A 70 -6.21 0.11 10.46
CA GLU A 70 -6.13 -0.42 11.81
C GLU A 70 -6.58 -1.88 11.88
N THR A 71 -7.68 -2.22 11.22
CA THR A 71 -8.22 -3.59 11.24
C THR A 71 -7.29 -4.59 10.58
N ARG A 72 -6.42 -4.15 9.69
CA ARG A 72 -5.52 -5.04 8.93
C ARG A 72 -4.13 -5.15 9.52
N ARG A 73 -3.75 -4.22 10.39
CA ARG A 73 -2.44 -4.23 11.06
C ARG A 73 -1.27 -4.44 10.09
N PRO A 74 -1.17 -3.63 9.02
CA PRO A 74 -0.09 -3.83 8.05
C PRO A 74 1.27 -3.43 8.62
N VAL A 75 2.33 -4.02 8.07
CA VAL A 75 3.69 -3.58 8.37
C VAL A 75 4.09 -2.40 7.51
N LEU A 76 3.56 -2.33 6.28
CA LEU A 76 3.80 -1.24 5.34
C LEU A 76 2.48 -0.74 4.77
N VAL A 77 2.43 0.58 4.52
CA VAL A 77 1.34 1.22 3.80
C VAL A 77 1.92 2.08 2.68
N PHE A 78 1.41 1.91 1.47
CA PHE A 78 1.79 2.73 0.32
C PHE A 78 0.63 3.65 -0.03
N CYS A 79 0.87 4.95 0.01
CA CYS A 79 -0.14 5.96 -0.32
C CYS A 79 0.09 6.43 -1.76
N THR A 80 -0.72 5.92 -2.69
CA THR A 80 -0.59 6.17 -4.11
C THR A 80 -1.84 6.75 -4.74
N ALA A 81 -2.85 7.08 -3.94
CA ALA A 81 -4.11 7.61 -4.47
C ALA A 81 -3.90 9.02 -5.04
N ARG A 82 -4.76 9.41 -5.99
CA ARG A 82 -4.77 10.78 -6.51
C ARG A 82 -5.36 11.75 -5.50
N ASP A 83 -6.22 11.27 -4.62
CA ASP A 83 -6.85 12.07 -3.60
C ASP A 83 -5.86 12.32 -2.46
N ALA A 84 -5.36 13.56 -2.36
CA ALA A 84 -4.39 13.94 -1.33
C ALA A 84 -4.97 13.78 0.08
N ALA A 85 -6.26 14.02 0.27
CA ALA A 85 -6.89 13.88 1.57
C ALA A 85 -6.93 12.41 1.99
N ALA A 86 -7.20 11.50 1.06
CA ALA A 86 -7.18 10.06 1.34
C ALA A 86 -5.78 9.60 1.74
N ASN A 87 -4.76 10.05 1.00
CA ASN A 87 -3.37 9.71 1.33
C ASN A 87 -2.98 10.23 2.72
N ALA A 88 -3.35 11.47 3.04
CA ALA A 88 -3.02 12.06 4.34
C ALA A 88 -3.71 11.32 5.49
N ALA A 89 -4.98 10.98 5.33
CA ALA A 89 -5.72 10.24 6.34
C ALA A 89 -5.16 8.84 6.54
N ALA A 90 -4.79 8.16 5.46
CA ALA A 90 -4.20 6.84 5.50
C ALA A 90 -2.83 6.87 6.19
N GLU A 91 -2.01 7.86 5.87
CA GLU A 91 -0.70 8.04 6.50
C GLU A 91 -0.82 8.23 8.00
N GLU A 92 -1.74 9.10 8.43
CA GLU A 92 -1.97 9.35 9.85
C GLU A 92 -2.38 8.06 10.57
N GLU A 93 -3.33 7.32 10.02
CA GLU A 93 -3.78 6.07 10.64
C GLU A 93 -2.66 5.04 10.65
N ALA A 94 -1.90 4.92 9.57
CA ALA A 94 -0.78 3.99 9.48
C ALA A 94 0.27 4.27 10.55
N HIS A 95 0.65 5.54 10.73
CA HIS A 95 1.62 5.91 11.75
C HIS A 95 1.08 5.63 13.16
N ARG A 96 -0.20 5.89 13.39
CA ARG A 96 -0.82 5.64 14.69
C ARG A 96 -0.76 4.16 15.08
N VAL A 97 -0.86 3.26 14.13
CA VAL A 97 -0.80 1.81 14.40
C VAL A 97 0.60 1.22 14.21
N GLY A 98 1.60 2.05 13.98
CA GLY A 98 2.99 1.61 13.93
C GLY A 98 3.48 1.08 12.59
N ALA A 99 2.73 1.30 11.50
CA ALA A 99 3.17 0.91 10.17
C ALA A 99 4.15 1.93 9.60
N LEU A 100 5.03 1.47 8.70
CA LEU A 100 5.87 2.36 7.90
C LEU A 100 5.12 2.78 6.65
N VAL A 101 5.28 4.05 6.24
CA VAL A 101 4.53 4.63 5.13
C VAL A 101 5.45 5.03 4.00
N ASN A 102 5.11 4.63 2.78
CA ASN A 102 5.70 5.15 1.56
C ASN A 102 4.69 6.09 0.91
N GLU A 103 5.05 7.37 0.81
CA GLU A 103 4.19 8.40 0.21
C GLU A 103 4.70 8.69 -1.19
N ALA A 104 3.93 8.30 -2.21
CA ALA A 104 4.36 8.44 -3.60
C ALA A 104 4.31 9.88 -4.10
N VAL A 105 3.41 10.70 -3.54
CA VAL A 105 3.19 12.09 -3.99
C VAL A 105 4.15 13.05 -3.29
N HIS A 106 4.48 12.78 -2.04
CA HIS A 106 5.37 13.63 -1.24
C HIS A 106 6.55 12.80 -0.71
N PRO A 107 7.55 12.52 -1.58
CA PRO A 107 8.66 11.64 -1.20
C PRO A 107 9.45 12.12 0.03
N GLU A 108 9.43 13.42 0.30
CA GLU A 108 10.11 13.98 1.46
C GLU A 108 9.44 13.61 2.80
N GLN A 109 8.20 13.14 2.76
CA GLN A 109 7.44 12.76 3.94
C GLN A 109 7.39 11.24 4.14
N THR A 110 8.09 10.49 3.31
CA THR A 110 8.06 9.05 3.35
C THR A 110 8.99 8.48 4.43
N ASP A 111 8.58 7.37 5.04
CA ASP A 111 9.40 6.69 6.04
C ASP A 111 10.50 5.85 5.40
N PHE A 112 10.28 5.37 4.19
CA PHE A 112 11.25 4.54 3.47
C PHE A 112 11.13 4.76 1.97
N ALA A 113 12.21 4.46 1.28
CA ALA A 113 12.25 4.54 -0.18
C ALA A 113 12.36 3.13 -0.76
N VAL A 114 11.73 2.94 -1.92
CA VAL A 114 11.86 1.69 -2.67
C VAL A 114 12.83 1.97 -3.82
N PRO A 115 13.94 1.22 -3.93
CA PRO A 115 14.86 1.41 -5.04
C PRO A 115 14.16 1.21 -6.38
N ALA A 116 14.59 1.96 -7.39
CA ALA A 116 14.07 1.83 -8.74
C ALA A 116 14.43 0.45 -9.31
N HIS A 117 13.48 -0.16 -10.02
CA HIS A 117 13.67 -1.46 -10.68
C HIS A 117 12.67 -1.66 -11.79
#